data_a4554788f4c1d110ef6dd85102166536
#
_entry.id   a4554788f4c1d110ef6dd85102166536
#
_cell.length_a   1.000
_cell.length_b   1.000
_cell.length_c   1.000
_cell.angle_alpha   90.00
_cell.angle_beta   90.00
_cell.angle_gamma   90.00
#
_symmetry.space_group_name_H-M   'P 1'
#
loop_
_entity.id
_entity.type
_entity.pdbx_description
1 polymer ?
#
loop_
_entity_poly.entity_id
_entity_poly.type
_entity_poly.pdbx_seq_one_letter_code
_entity_poly.pdbx_strand_id
1 'polypeptide(L)'
;MAGNVVQIQGRAELEAQTASLWRALADPTRRQILDLLTERPRITGEIASHFAISRIAVMRHLDVLVAAELIASRKRDRERWHYLNAVPIQRLHERWTTPLSAGFASSLLRLQDRAEAEVERPAIDVALDVTIAGAPNQVFAALTEDIGGWWGFPAVDSQAVSVSLDASLGGHFVEHWEDGGQLIATVTGVSAHDHLTMTGPFHLGLAVGVATFDLEEVADGTLLHFTFRAFGVVDPAKAEGMGSGWNELVGARLKALAETGARMGIDGDGPANVHAIEETHAREQARRRSS
;
A
#
# COMPACT_ATOMS: atom_id res chain seq x y z
N MET A 1 23.45 -31.85 -20.09
CA MET A 1 22.81 -31.18 -21.26
C MET A 1 21.27 -31.21 -21.25
N ALA A 2 20.60 -32.05 -20.48
CA ALA A 2 19.12 -32.11 -20.43
C ALA A 2 18.44 -30.91 -19.71
N GLY A 3 19.08 -30.31 -18.73
CA GLY A 3 18.49 -29.19 -17.96
C GLY A 3 18.28 -27.88 -18.77
N ASN A 4 19.11 -27.65 -19.80
CA ASN A 4 19.04 -26.43 -20.61
C ASN A 4 17.89 -26.44 -21.63
N VAL A 5 17.50 -27.63 -22.10
CA VAL A 5 16.41 -27.82 -23.09
C VAL A 5 15.05 -27.61 -22.42
N VAL A 6 14.86 -28.08 -21.20
CA VAL A 6 13.60 -27.93 -20.43
C VAL A 6 13.36 -26.46 -20.07
N GLN A 7 14.41 -25.71 -19.70
CA GLN A 7 14.31 -24.26 -19.41
C GLN A 7 13.96 -23.45 -20.68
N ILE A 8 14.51 -23.80 -21.82
CA ILE A 8 14.23 -23.11 -23.11
C ILE A 8 12.79 -23.38 -23.55
N GLN A 9 12.30 -24.60 -23.43
CA GLN A 9 10.92 -24.97 -23.77
C GLN A 9 9.90 -24.26 -22.88
N GLY A 10 10.08 -24.25 -21.57
CA GLY A 10 9.20 -23.55 -20.65
C GLY A 10 9.14 -22.03 -20.88
N ARG A 11 10.27 -21.43 -21.30
CA ARG A 11 10.31 -20.00 -21.65
C ARG A 11 9.56 -19.71 -22.96
N ALA A 12 9.68 -20.55 -23.95
CA ALA A 12 8.96 -20.40 -25.23
C ALA A 12 7.44 -20.57 -25.06
N GLU A 13 7.01 -21.52 -24.24
CA GLU A 13 5.59 -21.71 -23.89
C GLU A 13 5.01 -20.50 -23.14
N LEU A 14 5.75 -19.96 -22.19
CA LEU A 14 5.35 -18.75 -21.44
C LEU A 14 5.25 -17.52 -22.35
N GLU A 15 6.17 -17.35 -23.30
CA GLU A 15 6.10 -16.26 -24.29
C GLU A 15 4.89 -16.43 -25.23
N ALA A 16 4.59 -17.66 -25.67
CA ALA A 16 3.44 -17.95 -26.51
C ALA A 16 2.10 -17.67 -25.77
N GLN A 17 2.01 -18.05 -24.48
CA GLN A 17 0.86 -17.73 -23.63
C GLN A 17 0.71 -16.22 -23.45
N THR A 18 1.80 -15.50 -23.17
CA THR A 18 1.81 -14.04 -23.03
C THR A 18 1.35 -13.35 -24.32
N ALA A 19 1.83 -13.79 -25.48
CA ALA A 19 1.41 -13.27 -26.77
C ALA A 19 -0.08 -13.52 -27.07
N SER A 20 -0.60 -14.69 -26.67
CA SER A 20 -2.04 -15.02 -26.77
C SER A 20 -2.89 -14.09 -25.90
N LEU A 21 -2.45 -13.84 -24.68
CA LEU A 21 -3.08 -12.94 -23.72
C LEU A 21 -3.18 -11.50 -24.29
N TRP A 22 -2.07 -10.96 -24.78
CA TRP A 22 -2.06 -9.62 -25.36
C TRP A 22 -2.98 -9.51 -26.58
N ARG A 23 -2.97 -10.51 -27.44
CA ARG A 23 -3.86 -10.55 -28.61
C ARG A 23 -5.32 -10.60 -28.19
N ALA A 24 -5.65 -11.33 -27.12
CA ALA A 24 -7.00 -11.38 -26.60
C ALA A 24 -7.43 -10.03 -25.99
N LEU A 25 -6.56 -9.36 -25.25
CA LEU A 25 -6.85 -8.07 -24.61
C LEU A 25 -6.82 -6.87 -25.57
N ALA A 26 -6.27 -6.98 -26.78
CA ALA A 26 -6.19 -5.88 -27.73
C ALA A 26 -7.56 -5.38 -28.24
N ASP A 27 -8.57 -6.22 -28.24
CA ASP A 27 -9.92 -5.89 -28.74
C ASP A 27 -10.81 -5.28 -27.65
N PRO A 28 -11.46 -4.13 -27.89
CA PRO A 28 -12.28 -3.46 -26.89
C PRO A 28 -13.51 -4.27 -26.48
N THR A 29 -14.16 -4.99 -27.42
CA THR A 29 -15.33 -5.82 -27.11
C THR A 29 -14.95 -6.95 -26.14
N ARG A 30 -13.77 -7.56 -26.32
CA ARG A 30 -13.31 -8.59 -25.42
C ARG A 30 -13.00 -8.06 -24.02
N ARG A 31 -12.44 -6.85 -23.88
CA ARG A 31 -12.27 -6.22 -22.58
C ARG A 31 -13.61 -5.96 -21.90
N GLN A 32 -14.59 -5.42 -22.63
CA GLN A 32 -15.94 -5.21 -22.09
C GLN A 32 -16.62 -6.53 -21.66
N ILE A 33 -16.39 -7.64 -22.36
CA ILE A 33 -16.87 -8.96 -21.91
C ILE A 33 -16.22 -9.36 -20.60
N LEU A 34 -14.91 -9.13 -20.44
CA LEU A 34 -14.22 -9.40 -19.17
C LEU A 34 -14.77 -8.51 -18.05
N ASP A 35 -15.01 -7.22 -18.31
CA ASP A 35 -15.60 -6.29 -17.34
C ASP A 35 -16.96 -6.80 -16.85
N LEU A 36 -17.83 -7.25 -17.76
CA LEU A 36 -19.12 -7.87 -17.39
C LEU A 36 -18.98 -9.11 -16.51
N LEU A 37 -17.90 -9.88 -16.71
CA LEU A 37 -17.64 -11.11 -15.97
C LEU A 37 -16.91 -10.88 -14.64
N THR A 38 -16.38 -9.67 -14.39
CA THR A 38 -15.88 -9.31 -13.06
C THR A 38 -17.00 -9.20 -12.03
N GLU A 39 -18.19 -8.76 -12.45
CA GLU A 39 -19.35 -8.62 -11.57
C GLU A 39 -19.93 -9.99 -11.14
N ARG A 40 -20.12 -10.89 -12.11
CA ARG A 40 -20.63 -12.25 -11.90
C ARG A 40 -20.50 -13.13 -13.14
N PRO A 41 -20.54 -14.46 -13.01
CA PRO A 41 -20.68 -15.37 -14.15
C PRO A 41 -21.95 -15.09 -14.96
N ARG A 42 -21.87 -15.23 -16.29
CA ARG A 42 -22.98 -14.97 -17.22
C ARG A 42 -23.08 -16.05 -18.30
N ILE A 43 -24.30 -16.23 -18.81
CA ILE A 43 -24.54 -17.09 -19.98
C ILE A 43 -24.28 -16.35 -21.30
N THR A 44 -24.00 -17.10 -22.38
CA THR A 44 -23.73 -16.51 -23.71
C THR A 44 -24.82 -15.55 -24.17
N GLY A 45 -26.10 -15.88 -23.92
CA GLY A 45 -27.23 -15.05 -24.34
C GLY A 45 -27.26 -13.70 -23.61
N GLU A 46 -26.98 -13.72 -22.32
CA GLU A 46 -26.92 -12.53 -21.47
C GLU A 46 -25.74 -11.63 -21.90
N ILE A 47 -24.56 -12.19 -22.12
CA ILE A 47 -23.42 -11.41 -22.63
C ILE A 47 -23.79 -10.77 -23.99
N ALA A 48 -24.39 -11.54 -24.90
CA ALA A 48 -24.73 -11.03 -26.22
C ALA A 48 -25.75 -9.87 -26.19
N SER A 49 -26.63 -9.81 -25.21
CA SER A 49 -27.62 -8.71 -25.07
C SER A 49 -26.99 -7.36 -24.72
N HIS A 50 -25.75 -7.32 -24.22
CA HIS A 50 -25.03 -6.09 -23.89
C HIS A 50 -24.32 -5.42 -25.10
N PHE A 51 -24.31 -6.09 -26.26
CA PHE A 51 -23.55 -5.61 -27.41
C PHE A 51 -24.43 -5.43 -28.65
N ALA A 52 -24.20 -4.36 -29.40
CA ALA A 52 -24.86 -4.09 -30.67
C ALA A 52 -24.25 -4.88 -31.85
N ILE A 53 -23.79 -6.12 -31.61
CA ILE A 53 -23.21 -7.01 -32.61
C ILE A 53 -23.96 -8.36 -32.57
N SER A 54 -23.82 -9.16 -33.65
CA SER A 54 -24.53 -10.46 -33.72
C SER A 54 -24.03 -11.40 -32.60
N ARG A 55 -24.91 -12.30 -32.16
CA ARG A 55 -24.57 -13.37 -31.18
C ARG A 55 -23.39 -14.23 -31.66
N ILE A 56 -23.30 -14.46 -32.97
CA ILE A 56 -22.21 -15.22 -33.60
C ILE A 56 -20.87 -14.47 -33.41
N ALA A 57 -20.87 -13.12 -33.54
CA ALA A 57 -19.69 -12.32 -33.34
C ALA A 57 -19.27 -12.37 -31.85
N VAL A 58 -20.22 -12.26 -30.91
CA VAL A 58 -19.93 -12.42 -29.48
C VAL A 58 -19.34 -13.79 -29.17
N MET A 59 -19.88 -14.86 -29.75
CA MET A 59 -19.31 -16.20 -29.58
C MET A 59 -17.84 -16.30 -30.03
N ARG A 60 -17.47 -15.65 -31.16
CA ARG A 60 -16.07 -15.59 -31.61
C ARG A 60 -15.16 -14.86 -30.62
N HIS A 61 -15.64 -13.77 -30.02
CA HIS A 61 -14.90 -13.08 -28.96
C HIS A 61 -14.73 -13.98 -27.72
N LEU A 62 -15.78 -14.70 -27.32
CA LEU A 62 -15.71 -15.66 -26.22
C LEU A 62 -14.74 -16.81 -26.51
N ASP A 63 -14.72 -17.35 -27.74
CA ASP A 63 -13.78 -18.41 -28.12
C ASP A 63 -12.32 -17.94 -28.03
N VAL A 64 -12.02 -16.70 -28.44
CA VAL A 64 -10.68 -16.10 -28.28
C VAL A 64 -10.30 -15.94 -26.81
N LEU A 65 -11.23 -15.51 -25.95
CA LEU A 65 -11.00 -15.37 -24.52
C LEU A 65 -10.80 -16.74 -23.83
N VAL A 66 -11.52 -17.79 -24.27
CA VAL A 66 -11.32 -19.17 -23.79
C VAL A 66 -9.94 -19.69 -24.24
N ALA A 67 -9.56 -19.48 -25.51
CA ALA A 67 -8.27 -19.90 -26.03
C ALA A 67 -7.08 -19.20 -25.32
N ALA A 68 -7.28 -17.98 -24.84
CA ALA A 68 -6.31 -17.23 -24.04
C ALA A 68 -6.40 -17.54 -22.52
N GLU A 69 -7.25 -18.49 -22.14
CA GLU A 69 -7.51 -18.86 -20.73
C GLU A 69 -8.02 -17.72 -19.84
N LEU A 70 -8.48 -16.61 -20.43
CA LEU A 70 -9.02 -15.46 -19.68
C LEU A 70 -10.44 -15.73 -19.13
N ILE A 71 -11.15 -16.67 -19.71
CA ILE A 71 -12.43 -17.15 -19.23
C ILE A 71 -12.50 -18.68 -19.27
N ALA A 72 -13.20 -19.25 -18.29
CA ALA A 72 -13.58 -20.66 -18.31
C ALA A 72 -15.04 -20.79 -18.72
N SER A 73 -15.33 -21.72 -19.64
CA SER A 73 -16.69 -21.99 -20.09
C SER A 73 -17.16 -23.36 -19.60
N ARG A 74 -18.34 -23.42 -18.99
CA ARG A 74 -18.96 -24.67 -18.54
C ARG A 74 -20.37 -24.79 -19.10
N LYS A 75 -20.69 -25.94 -19.69
CA LYS A 75 -22.07 -26.25 -20.07
C LYS A 75 -22.85 -26.71 -18.85
N ARG A 76 -24.00 -26.08 -18.58
CA ARG A 76 -24.93 -26.46 -17.54
C ARG A 76 -26.32 -26.50 -18.16
N ASP A 77 -26.87 -27.68 -18.29
CA ASP A 77 -28.12 -27.96 -19.00
C ASP A 77 -28.06 -27.50 -20.48
N ARG A 78 -28.92 -26.57 -20.88
CA ARG A 78 -28.99 -25.99 -22.24
C ARG A 78 -28.18 -24.73 -22.39
N GLU A 79 -27.52 -24.26 -21.31
CA GLU A 79 -26.81 -22.99 -21.25
C GLU A 79 -25.31 -23.19 -21.14
N ARG A 80 -24.55 -22.26 -21.72
CA ARG A 80 -23.10 -22.17 -21.55
C ARG A 80 -22.78 -20.98 -20.66
N TRP A 81 -22.27 -21.27 -19.47
CA TRP A 81 -21.83 -20.30 -18.48
C TRP A 81 -20.37 -19.95 -18.67
N HIS A 82 -20.05 -18.67 -18.53
CA HIS A 82 -18.71 -18.12 -18.62
C HIS A 82 -18.30 -17.50 -17.30
N TYR A 83 -17.08 -17.81 -16.89
CA TYR A 83 -16.47 -17.38 -15.63
C TYR A 83 -15.18 -16.69 -15.95
N LEU A 84 -14.90 -15.54 -15.30
CA LEU A 84 -13.59 -14.88 -15.38
C LEU A 84 -12.51 -15.77 -14.77
N ASN A 85 -11.40 -15.89 -15.48
CA ASN A 85 -10.18 -16.50 -14.96
C ASN A 85 -9.08 -15.43 -14.87
N ALA A 86 -8.85 -14.88 -13.69
CA ALA A 86 -7.87 -13.83 -13.47
C ALA A 86 -6.42 -14.35 -13.39
N VAL A 87 -6.21 -15.68 -13.29
CA VAL A 87 -4.88 -16.29 -13.08
C VAL A 87 -3.86 -15.88 -14.15
N PRO A 88 -4.17 -15.85 -15.46
CA PRO A 88 -3.19 -15.44 -16.49
C PRO A 88 -2.76 -13.97 -16.34
N ILE A 89 -3.69 -13.10 -15.94
CA ILE A 89 -3.40 -11.67 -15.70
C ILE A 89 -2.53 -11.53 -14.46
N GLN A 90 -2.83 -12.25 -13.39
CA GLN A 90 -2.05 -12.24 -12.16
C GLN A 90 -0.61 -12.72 -12.40
N ARG A 91 -0.41 -13.81 -13.15
CA ARG A 91 0.93 -14.28 -13.52
C ARG A 91 1.72 -13.27 -14.35
N LEU A 92 1.03 -12.54 -15.24
CA LEU A 92 1.64 -11.48 -16.03
C LEU A 92 2.08 -10.31 -15.13
N HIS A 93 1.24 -9.92 -14.18
CA HIS A 93 1.52 -8.91 -13.17
C HIS A 93 2.75 -9.32 -12.32
N GLU A 94 2.76 -10.53 -11.77
CA GLU A 94 3.87 -11.05 -10.95
C GLU A 94 5.21 -11.12 -11.70
N ARG A 95 5.17 -11.27 -13.03
CA ARG A 95 6.39 -11.32 -13.85
C ARG A 95 7.16 -9.99 -13.87
N TRP A 96 6.47 -8.86 -13.78
CA TRP A 96 7.07 -7.53 -13.95
C TRP A 96 6.94 -6.63 -12.73
N THR A 97 6.26 -7.09 -11.71
CA THR A 97 6.13 -6.34 -10.46
C THR A 97 6.76 -7.11 -9.32
N THR A 98 7.60 -6.45 -8.55
CA THR A 98 8.00 -6.99 -7.26
C THR A 98 6.83 -6.82 -6.27
N PRO A 99 6.72 -7.64 -5.21
CA PRO A 99 5.66 -7.48 -4.21
C PRO A 99 5.55 -6.06 -3.64
N LEU A 100 6.68 -5.37 -3.47
CA LEU A 100 6.75 -3.99 -3.00
C LEU A 100 6.21 -2.99 -4.03
N SER A 101 6.61 -3.11 -5.31
CA SER A 101 6.13 -2.22 -6.38
C SER A 101 4.67 -2.45 -6.73
N ALA A 102 4.13 -3.67 -6.56
CA ALA A 102 2.73 -3.98 -6.79
C ALA A 102 1.80 -3.28 -5.80
N GLY A 103 2.15 -3.29 -4.51
CA GLY A 103 1.39 -2.60 -3.46
C GLY A 103 1.37 -1.08 -3.69
N PHE A 104 2.51 -0.52 -4.03
CA PHE A 104 2.67 0.90 -4.33
C PHE A 104 1.89 1.32 -5.59
N ALA A 105 2.05 0.61 -6.70
CA ALA A 105 1.32 0.89 -7.94
C ALA A 105 -0.21 0.80 -7.75
N SER A 106 -0.70 -0.19 -6.99
CA SER A 106 -2.12 -0.31 -6.66
C SER A 106 -2.64 0.83 -5.80
N SER A 107 -1.80 1.38 -4.92
CA SER A 107 -2.14 2.54 -4.09
C SER A 107 -2.19 3.82 -4.92
N LEU A 108 -1.22 4.02 -5.82
CA LEU A 108 -1.21 5.17 -6.76
C LEU A 108 -2.42 5.15 -7.71
N LEU A 109 -2.76 3.99 -8.28
CA LEU A 109 -3.93 3.87 -9.16
C LEU A 109 -5.22 4.19 -8.41
N ARG A 110 -5.37 3.72 -7.17
CA ARG A 110 -6.53 4.08 -6.33
C ARG A 110 -6.58 5.57 -5.99
N LEU A 111 -5.44 6.23 -5.82
CA LEU A 111 -5.37 7.67 -5.63
C LEU A 111 -5.74 8.42 -6.91
N GLN A 112 -5.30 7.94 -8.07
CA GLN A 112 -5.63 8.54 -9.36
C GLN A 112 -7.12 8.39 -9.67
N ASP A 113 -7.70 7.20 -9.52
CA ASP A 113 -9.13 6.94 -9.73
C ASP A 113 -10.00 7.82 -8.81
N ARG A 114 -9.52 8.12 -7.60
CA ARG A 114 -10.20 9.01 -6.65
C ARG A 114 -9.99 10.49 -6.90
N ALA A 115 -8.88 10.89 -7.47
CA ALA A 115 -8.66 12.27 -7.90
C ALA A 115 -9.53 12.62 -9.11
N GLU A 116 -9.91 11.62 -9.91
CA GLU A 116 -10.81 11.77 -11.06
C GLU A 116 -12.31 11.65 -10.69
N ALA A 117 -12.62 10.89 -9.61
CA ALA A 117 -13.95 10.86 -9.00
C ALA A 117 -14.08 12.04 -8.03
N GLU A 118 -15.11 12.86 -8.22
CA GLU A 118 -15.56 14.01 -7.40
C GLU A 118 -14.96 14.03 -5.98
N VAL A 119 -14.28 15.14 -5.62
CA VAL A 119 -13.49 15.35 -4.40
C VAL A 119 -14.12 14.70 -3.15
N GLU A 120 -13.83 13.43 -2.94
CA GLU A 120 -14.25 12.73 -1.72
C GLU A 120 -13.44 13.32 -0.55
N ARG A 121 -14.12 13.76 0.49
CA ARG A 121 -13.44 14.24 1.71
C ARG A 121 -12.56 13.12 2.25
N PRO A 122 -11.32 13.42 2.68
CA PRO A 122 -10.48 12.41 3.32
C PRO A 122 -11.20 11.84 4.54
N ALA A 123 -11.07 10.55 4.77
CA ALA A 123 -11.61 9.87 5.95
C ALA A 123 -10.89 10.35 7.23
N ILE A 124 -9.62 10.78 7.09
CA ILE A 124 -8.82 11.43 8.12
C ILE A 124 -8.17 12.65 7.50
N ASP A 125 -8.25 13.79 8.16
CA ASP A 125 -7.58 15.05 7.78
C ASP A 125 -7.00 15.68 9.03
N VAL A 126 -5.68 15.62 9.17
CA VAL A 126 -4.93 16.18 10.29
C VAL A 126 -3.98 17.23 9.76
N ALA A 127 -3.94 18.39 10.37
CA ALA A 127 -2.97 19.44 10.07
C ALA A 127 -2.41 19.98 11.41
N LEU A 128 -1.09 20.10 11.50
CA LEU A 128 -0.37 20.60 12.66
C LEU A 128 0.70 21.58 12.20
N ASP A 129 0.81 22.69 12.92
CA ASP A 129 1.91 23.64 12.80
C ASP A 129 2.74 23.56 14.08
N VAL A 130 4.02 23.20 13.95
CA VAL A 130 4.91 22.98 15.08
C VAL A 130 6.16 23.84 14.93
N THR A 131 6.36 24.80 15.83
CA THR A 131 7.64 25.53 15.90
C THR A 131 8.65 24.72 16.70
N ILE A 132 9.82 24.48 16.10
CA ILE A 132 10.92 23.69 16.66
C ILE A 132 12.18 24.57 16.74
N ALA A 133 12.79 24.65 17.89
CA ALA A 133 14.02 25.42 18.10
C ALA A 133 15.21 24.64 17.49
N GLY A 134 15.54 24.93 16.24
CA GLY A 134 16.63 24.31 15.49
C GLY A 134 16.60 24.73 14.02
N ALA A 135 17.70 24.62 13.32
CA ALA A 135 17.75 24.91 11.89
C ALA A 135 17.04 23.82 11.07
N PRO A 136 16.46 24.12 9.89
CA PRO A 136 15.71 23.17 9.08
C PRO A 136 16.46 21.86 8.79
N ASN A 137 17.77 21.92 8.53
CA ASN A 137 18.59 20.74 8.33
C ASN A 137 18.69 19.84 9.57
N GLN A 138 18.72 20.40 10.76
CA GLN A 138 18.74 19.63 12.03
C GLN A 138 17.38 18.95 12.28
N VAL A 139 16.29 19.69 12.05
CA VAL A 139 14.94 19.14 12.17
C VAL A 139 14.69 18.05 11.14
N PHE A 140 15.14 18.25 9.91
CA PHE A 140 15.03 17.26 8.85
C PHE A 140 15.88 16.01 9.13
N ALA A 141 17.07 16.14 9.69
CA ALA A 141 17.88 15.01 10.13
C ALA A 141 17.20 14.24 11.27
N ALA A 142 16.63 14.91 12.27
CA ALA A 142 15.85 14.27 13.33
C ALA A 142 14.61 13.53 12.76
N LEU A 143 13.93 14.12 11.77
CA LEU A 143 12.78 13.54 11.10
C LEU A 143 13.15 12.25 10.34
N THR A 144 14.29 12.23 9.65
CA THR A 144 14.60 11.19 8.64
C THR A 144 15.69 10.21 9.09
N GLU A 145 16.75 10.67 9.74
CA GLU A 145 17.92 9.84 10.09
C GLU A 145 17.72 9.13 11.43
N ASP A 146 16.88 9.69 12.33
CA ASP A 146 16.57 9.11 13.63
C ASP A 146 15.06 8.87 13.81
N ILE A 147 14.45 8.20 12.82
CA ILE A 147 13.02 7.88 12.84
C ILE A 147 12.62 7.09 14.09
N GLY A 148 13.46 6.16 14.56
CA GLY A 148 13.22 5.35 15.74
C GLY A 148 13.25 6.17 17.05
N GLY A 149 13.87 7.33 17.04
CA GLY A 149 13.93 8.23 18.21
C GLY A 149 12.60 8.91 18.52
N TRP A 150 11.69 9.04 17.57
CA TRP A 150 10.39 9.69 17.77
C TRP A 150 9.19 8.83 17.33
N TRP A 151 9.35 7.89 16.40
CA TRP A 151 8.28 7.01 15.95
C TRP A 151 8.01 5.90 16.96
N GLY A 152 6.75 5.56 17.14
CA GLY A 152 6.26 4.42 17.92
C GLY A 152 4.91 4.71 18.56
N PHE A 153 3.95 3.83 18.33
CA PHE A 153 2.63 3.92 18.94
C PHE A 153 2.53 2.96 20.13
N PRO A 154 2.42 3.45 21.36
CA PRO A 154 2.28 2.58 22.53
C PRO A 154 0.92 1.86 22.60
N ALA A 155 -0.07 2.27 21.79
CA ALA A 155 -1.44 1.74 21.86
C ALA A 155 -1.77 0.68 20.80
N VAL A 156 -0.86 0.40 19.85
CA VAL A 156 -1.05 -0.65 18.87
C VAL A 156 -0.29 -1.88 19.34
N ASP A 157 -0.83 -3.08 19.15
CA ASP A 157 -0.12 -4.37 19.29
C ASP A 157 1.05 -4.45 18.30
N SER A 158 1.95 -3.48 18.39
CA SER A 158 3.11 -3.40 17.51
C SER A 158 4.13 -4.43 17.97
N GLN A 159 4.42 -5.38 17.08
CA GLN A 159 5.53 -6.33 17.25
C GLN A 159 6.86 -5.71 16.80
N ALA A 160 6.86 -4.42 16.49
CA ALA A 160 8.04 -3.74 15.98
C ALA A 160 9.13 -3.66 17.05
N VAL A 161 10.32 -4.12 16.70
CA VAL A 161 11.54 -4.03 17.51
C VAL A 161 12.41 -2.87 17.08
N SER A 162 12.28 -2.41 15.84
CA SER A 162 12.92 -1.21 15.31
C SER A 162 12.20 -0.67 14.10
N VAL A 163 12.57 0.52 13.66
CA VAL A 163 12.06 1.17 12.45
C VAL A 163 13.22 1.70 11.62
N SER A 164 13.02 1.77 10.30
CA SER A 164 13.97 2.38 9.38
C SER A 164 13.26 3.23 8.33
N LEU A 165 13.89 4.33 7.94
CA LEU A 165 13.44 5.19 6.85
C LEU A 165 14.60 5.42 5.88
N ASP A 166 14.41 5.01 4.62
CA ASP A 166 15.21 5.50 3.52
C ASP A 166 14.49 6.75 2.96
N ALA A 167 15.04 7.93 3.27
CA ALA A 167 14.44 9.20 2.88
C ALA A 167 14.69 9.60 1.42
N SER A 168 15.24 8.72 0.58
CA SER A 168 15.36 8.94 -0.86
C SER A 168 14.00 8.74 -1.58
N LEU A 169 13.84 9.35 -2.77
CA LEU A 169 12.62 9.16 -3.56
C LEU A 169 12.44 7.67 -3.92
N GLY A 170 11.29 7.11 -3.56
CA GLY A 170 10.99 5.68 -3.67
C GLY A 170 11.53 4.85 -2.52
N GLY A 171 12.25 5.44 -1.56
CA GLY A 171 12.70 4.77 -0.35
C GLY A 171 11.54 4.37 0.57
N HIS A 172 11.81 3.49 1.51
CA HIS A 172 10.79 2.83 2.32
C HIS A 172 10.88 3.20 3.79
N PHE A 173 9.72 3.41 4.40
CA PHE A 173 9.54 3.45 5.83
C PHE A 173 9.00 2.10 6.30
N VAL A 174 9.78 1.37 7.09
CA VAL A 174 9.53 -0.02 7.49
C VAL A 174 9.61 -0.18 8.99
N GLU A 175 8.65 -0.89 9.57
CA GLU A 175 8.76 -1.48 10.90
C GLU A 175 9.34 -2.89 10.79
N HIS A 176 10.34 -3.20 11.61
CA HIS A 176 10.99 -4.50 11.66
C HIS A 176 10.52 -5.26 12.90
N TRP A 177 10.22 -6.55 12.73
CA TRP A 177 9.85 -7.51 13.76
C TRP A 177 10.96 -8.56 13.90
N GLU A 178 10.90 -9.42 14.91
CA GLU A 178 11.86 -10.52 15.06
C GLU A 178 11.91 -11.44 13.83
N ASP A 179 10.74 -11.77 13.26
CA ASP A 179 10.61 -12.70 12.13
C ASP A 179 10.00 -12.03 10.88
N GLY A 180 10.23 -10.74 10.66
CA GLY A 180 9.67 -10.05 9.49
C GLY A 180 9.61 -8.56 9.62
N GLY A 181 8.58 -7.93 9.04
CA GLY A 181 8.38 -6.49 9.09
C GLY A 181 7.15 -6.06 8.31
N GLN A 182 6.83 -4.77 8.42
CA GLN A 182 5.71 -4.15 7.72
C GLN A 182 6.13 -2.86 7.05
N LEU A 183 5.77 -2.69 5.78
CA LEU A 183 5.88 -1.41 5.09
C LEU A 183 4.83 -0.44 5.64
N ILE A 184 5.29 0.67 6.18
CA ILE A 184 4.43 1.75 6.69
C ILE A 184 4.12 2.74 5.59
N ALA A 185 5.15 3.18 4.85
CA ALA A 185 5.00 4.12 3.73
C ALA A 185 6.19 4.05 2.77
N THR A 186 6.01 4.69 1.62
CA THR A 186 7.06 4.94 0.63
C THR A 186 7.23 6.45 0.47
N VAL A 187 8.44 6.92 0.33
CA VAL A 187 8.76 8.32 0.05
C VAL A 187 8.33 8.65 -1.39
N THR A 188 7.35 9.52 -1.53
CA THR A 188 6.78 9.94 -2.82
C THR A 188 7.17 11.36 -3.23
N GLY A 189 7.74 12.13 -2.30
CA GLY A 189 8.31 13.44 -2.53
C GLY A 189 9.37 13.75 -1.51
N VAL A 190 10.49 14.30 -1.93
CA VAL A 190 11.56 14.74 -1.04
C VAL A 190 12.35 15.89 -1.68
N SER A 191 12.60 16.92 -0.88
CA SER A 191 13.58 17.98 -1.16
C SER A 191 14.39 18.16 0.13
N ALA A 192 15.71 18.05 -0.01
CA ALA A 192 16.59 18.02 1.16
C ALA A 192 16.41 19.26 2.04
N HIS A 193 16.12 19.01 3.31
CA HIS A 193 15.97 19.96 4.40
C HIS A 193 14.68 20.77 4.44
N ASP A 194 13.78 20.67 3.46
CA ASP A 194 12.55 21.46 3.43
C ASP A 194 11.27 20.67 3.18
N HIS A 195 11.34 19.48 2.56
CA HIS A 195 10.12 18.72 2.21
C HIS A 195 10.31 17.22 2.29
N LEU A 196 9.32 16.54 2.87
CA LEU A 196 9.16 15.08 2.81
C LEU A 196 7.68 14.73 2.67
N THR A 197 7.36 13.93 1.66
CA THR A 197 6.04 13.31 1.52
C THR A 197 6.19 11.79 1.48
N MET A 198 5.38 11.11 2.28
CA MET A 198 5.30 9.66 2.33
C MET A 198 3.88 9.20 2.09
N THR A 199 3.71 8.15 1.29
CA THR A 199 2.41 7.54 0.99
C THR A 199 2.42 6.06 1.32
N GLY A 200 1.42 5.59 2.06
CA GLY A 200 1.37 4.18 2.44
C GLY A 200 0.20 3.80 3.33
N PRO A 201 0.19 2.55 3.84
CA PRO A 201 -0.89 2.02 4.65
C PRO A 201 -0.99 2.64 6.05
N PHE A 202 0.08 3.11 6.66
CA PHE A 202 0.10 3.72 8.02
C PHE A 202 -0.77 2.98 9.06
N HIS A 203 -0.76 1.65 9.05
CA HIS A 203 -1.61 0.77 9.88
C HIS A 203 -3.14 0.96 9.71
N LEU A 204 -3.58 1.58 8.62
CA LEU A 204 -4.99 1.89 8.37
C LEU A 204 -5.75 0.77 7.63
N GLY A 205 -5.14 -0.40 7.46
CA GLY A 205 -5.76 -1.55 6.80
C GLY A 205 -5.89 -1.33 5.30
N LEU A 206 -7.12 -1.12 4.81
CA LEU A 206 -7.40 -0.93 3.37
C LEU A 206 -7.33 0.54 2.92
N ALA A 207 -7.14 1.48 3.85
CA ALA A 207 -6.97 2.88 3.52
C ALA A 207 -5.53 3.21 3.15
N VAL A 208 -5.35 4.33 2.46
CA VAL A 208 -4.05 4.88 2.08
C VAL A 208 -3.89 6.24 2.72
N GLY A 209 -2.82 6.42 3.49
CA GLY A 209 -2.42 7.68 4.10
C GLY A 209 -1.36 8.39 3.28
N VAL A 210 -1.38 9.71 3.34
CA VAL A 210 -0.35 10.62 2.83
C VAL A 210 0.08 11.52 3.97
N ALA A 211 1.33 11.40 4.40
CA ALA A 211 1.97 12.26 5.38
C ALA A 211 2.90 13.24 4.67
N THR A 212 2.73 14.54 4.91
CA THR A 212 3.57 15.58 4.33
C THR A 212 4.18 16.43 5.45
N PHE A 213 5.47 16.68 5.34
CA PHE A 213 6.27 17.50 6.24
C PHE A 213 6.92 18.61 5.41
N ASP A 214 6.52 19.84 5.62
CA ASP A 214 7.11 21.03 5.02
C ASP A 214 7.80 21.85 6.11
N LEU A 215 9.08 22.16 5.91
CA LEU A 215 9.91 22.88 6.88
C LEU A 215 10.26 24.26 6.32
N GLU A 216 9.92 25.29 7.10
CA GLU A 216 10.23 26.68 6.78
C GLU A 216 11.12 27.29 7.87
N GLU A 217 12.19 27.98 7.49
CA GLU A 217 13.04 28.71 8.42
C GLU A 217 12.31 29.95 8.93
N VAL A 218 12.23 30.09 10.25
CA VAL A 218 11.60 31.23 10.93
C VAL A 218 12.57 31.86 11.95
N ALA A 219 12.24 33.03 12.48
CA ALA A 219 13.12 33.76 13.40
C ALA A 219 13.55 32.94 14.62
N ASP A 220 12.67 32.07 15.14
CA ASP A 220 12.87 31.31 16.37
C ASP A 220 13.22 29.81 16.08
N GLY A 221 13.60 29.46 14.84
CA GLY A 221 13.97 28.10 14.45
C GLY A 221 13.32 27.66 13.15
N THR A 222 12.61 26.52 13.20
CA THR A 222 11.91 25.93 12.05
C THR A 222 10.44 25.82 12.34
N LEU A 223 9.59 26.30 11.44
CA LEU A 223 8.17 26.01 11.41
C LEU A 223 7.93 24.76 10.56
N LEU A 224 7.47 23.70 11.20
CA LEU A 224 7.07 22.45 10.55
C LEU A 224 5.56 22.47 10.32
N HIS A 225 5.16 22.52 9.06
CA HIS A 225 3.80 22.27 8.61
C HIS A 225 3.63 20.77 8.33
N PHE A 226 2.87 20.11 9.16
CA PHE A 226 2.57 18.70 9.00
C PHE A 226 1.13 18.50 8.56
N THR A 227 0.92 17.66 7.54
CA THR A 227 -0.42 17.20 7.17
C THR A 227 -0.45 15.68 7.04
N PHE A 228 -1.53 15.09 7.51
CA PHE A 228 -1.83 13.68 7.26
C PHE A 228 -3.24 13.52 6.75
N ARG A 229 -3.37 12.97 5.55
CA ARG A 229 -4.67 12.68 4.95
C ARG A 229 -4.78 11.21 4.62
N ALA A 230 -5.91 10.59 4.96
CA ALA A 230 -6.16 9.20 4.60
C ALA A 230 -7.44 9.06 3.80
N PHE A 231 -7.38 8.21 2.79
CA PHE A 231 -8.46 7.91 1.86
C PHE A 231 -8.77 6.42 1.90
N GLY A 232 -10.04 6.07 1.96
CA GLY A 232 -10.48 4.69 2.04
C GLY A 232 -11.39 4.42 3.21
N VAL A 233 -11.63 3.15 3.46
CA VAL A 233 -12.41 2.71 4.61
C VAL A 233 -11.49 2.64 5.81
N VAL A 234 -11.72 3.51 6.79
CA VAL A 234 -10.99 3.57 8.05
C VAL A 234 -11.92 3.19 9.20
N ASP A 235 -11.41 2.41 10.15
CA ASP A 235 -12.12 2.14 11.40
C ASP A 235 -12.37 3.46 12.15
N PRO A 236 -13.62 3.80 12.54
CA PRO A 236 -13.95 5.03 13.22
C PRO A 236 -13.12 5.28 14.50
N ALA A 237 -12.83 4.24 15.29
CA ALA A 237 -12.03 4.36 16.50
C ALA A 237 -10.57 4.74 16.17
N LYS A 238 -10.01 4.22 15.06
CA LYS A 238 -8.69 4.64 14.58
C LYS A 238 -8.69 6.06 14.05
N ALA A 239 -9.75 6.46 13.34
CA ALA A 239 -9.88 7.82 12.82
C ALA A 239 -9.91 8.88 13.94
N GLU A 240 -10.67 8.63 15.01
CA GLU A 240 -10.76 9.52 16.18
C GLU A 240 -9.41 9.70 16.89
N GLY A 241 -8.62 8.62 17.03
CA GLY A 241 -7.32 8.64 17.70
C GLY A 241 -6.18 9.26 16.87
N MET A 242 -6.35 9.38 15.55
CA MET A 242 -5.25 9.72 14.66
C MET A 242 -4.70 11.14 14.86
N GLY A 243 -5.58 12.10 15.13
CA GLY A 243 -5.17 13.49 15.38
C GLY A 243 -4.31 13.63 16.64
N SER A 244 -4.72 12.98 17.74
CA SER A 244 -3.95 12.98 18.99
C SER A 244 -2.64 12.19 18.84
N GLY A 245 -2.66 11.07 18.11
CA GLY A 245 -1.46 10.28 17.83
C GLY A 245 -0.41 11.08 17.05
N TRP A 246 -0.80 11.76 15.99
CA TRP A 246 0.13 12.61 15.22
C TRP A 246 0.62 13.83 16.03
N ASN A 247 -0.24 14.43 16.84
CA ASN A 247 0.20 15.51 17.72
C ASN A 247 1.23 15.03 18.75
N GLU A 248 1.09 13.83 19.28
CA GLU A 248 2.08 13.22 20.17
C GLU A 248 3.39 12.94 19.41
N LEU A 249 3.32 12.31 18.23
CA LEU A 249 4.51 11.95 17.45
C LEU A 249 5.26 13.18 16.95
N VAL A 250 4.58 14.09 16.27
CA VAL A 250 5.20 15.25 15.61
C VAL A 250 5.32 16.44 16.58
N GLY A 251 4.23 16.75 17.27
CA GLY A 251 4.16 17.92 18.16
C GLY A 251 4.95 17.79 19.45
N ALA A 252 5.13 16.56 19.97
CA ALA A 252 5.87 16.34 21.19
C ALA A 252 7.20 15.61 20.95
N ARG A 253 7.20 14.40 20.40
CA ARG A 253 8.41 13.54 20.36
C ARG A 253 9.42 13.98 19.33
N LEU A 254 9.02 14.23 18.07
CA LEU A 254 9.93 14.76 17.05
C LEU A 254 10.50 16.11 17.46
N LYS A 255 9.64 16.99 18.02
CA LYS A 255 10.09 18.26 18.57
C LYS A 255 11.13 18.08 19.67
N ALA A 256 10.87 17.23 20.66
CA ALA A 256 11.81 16.97 21.75
C ALA A 256 13.13 16.37 21.24
N LEU A 257 13.08 15.45 20.28
CA LEU A 257 14.26 14.87 19.64
C LEU A 257 15.10 15.96 18.95
N ALA A 258 14.46 16.80 18.12
CA ALA A 258 15.16 17.84 17.37
C ALA A 258 15.75 18.94 18.27
N GLU A 259 15.05 19.33 19.36
CA GLU A 259 15.49 20.41 20.26
C GLU A 259 16.50 19.98 21.32
N THR A 260 16.36 18.75 21.83
CA THR A 260 17.10 18.30 23.03
C THR A 260 17.85 16.98 22.85
N GLY A 261 17.62 16.27 21.74
CA GLY A 261 18.10 14.90 21.53
C GLY A 261 17.33 13.83 22.33
N ALA A 262 16.21 14.18 22.97
CA ALA A 262 15.42 13.23 23.76
C ALA A 262 14.72 12.19 22.87
N ARG A 263 15.08 10.93 23.02
CA ARG A 263 14.54 9.80 22.26
C ARG A 263 13.36 9.19 23.00
N MET A 264 12.15 9.39 22.50
CA MET A 264 10.90 8.90 23.09
C MET A 264 10.15 7.93 22.17
N GLY A 265 10.75 7.54 21.06
CA GLY A 265 10.22 6.58 20.12
C GLY A 265 10.55 5.13 20.48
N ILE A 266 10.40 4.23 19.50
CA ILE A 266 10.57 2.78 19.68
C ILE A 266 12.00 2.40 20.10
N ASP A 267 13.01 3.15 19.64
CA ASP A 267 14.43 2.95 19.97
C ASP A 267 14.88 3.83 21.15
N GLY A 268 13.95 4.46 21.86
CA GLY A 268 14.27 5.42 22.94
C GLY A 268 14.14 4.82 24.34
N ASP A 269 14.71 5.55 25.33
CA ASP A 269 14.63 5.23 26.76
C ASP A 269 13.36 5.82 27.44
N GLY A 270 12.39 6.29 26.65
CA GLY A 270 11.21 6.98 27.14
C GLY A 270 10.14 6.04 27.72
N PRO A 271 9.14 6.60 28.46
CA PRO A 271 8.11 5.83 29.16
C PRO A 271 7.25 4.93 28.25
N ALA A 272 7.22 5.19 26.95
CA ALA A 272 6.53 4.34 25.97
C ALA A 272 7.18 2.95 25.84
N ASN A 273 8.51 2.85 25.99
CA ASN A 273 9.22 1.57 25.94
C ASN A 273 9.09 0.78 27.25
N VAL A 274 8.98 1.46 28.40
CA VAL A 274 8.85 0.77 29.70
C VAL A 274 7.54 -0.02 29.77
N HIS A 275 6.43 0.54 29.26
CA HIS A 275 5.14 -0.16 29.22
C HIS A 275 5.13 -1.32 28.21
N ALA A 276 5.73 -1.15 27.03
CA ALA A 276 5.83 -2.21 26.03
C ALA A 276 6.69 -3.39 26.53
N ILE A 277 7.79 -3.09 27.21
CA ILE A 277 8.68 -4.11 27.82
C ILE A 277 7.97 -4.84 28.97
N GLU A 278 7.27 -4.11 29.86
CA GLU A 278 6.52 -4.71 30.97
C GLU A 278 5.35 -5.58 30.49
N GLU A 279 4.59 -5.15 29.47
CA GLU A 279 3.52 -5.96 28.90
C GLU A 279 4.04 -7.18 28.16
N THR A 280 5.16 -7.08 27.44
CA THR A 280 5.80 -8.23 26.77
C THR A 280 6.27 -9.25 27.80
N HIS A 281 6.92 -8.83 28.89
CA HIS A 281 7.32 -9.71 29.98
C HIS A 281 6.11 -10.35 30.70
N ALA A 282 5.03 -9.60 30.91
CA ALA A 282 3.81 -10.13 31.52
C ALA A 282 3.13 -11.19 30.63
N ARG A 283 3.11 -10.99 29.31
CA ARG A 283 2.58 -11.96 28.31
C ARG A 283 3.43 -13.21 28.23
N GLU A 284 4.77 -13.08 28.25
CA GLU A 284 5.68 -14.26 28.30
C GLU A 284 5.51 -15.07 29.58
N GLN A 285 5.39 -14.41 30.73
CA GLN A 285 5.13 -15.10 32.01
C GLN A 285 3.76 -15.79 32.01
N ALA A 286 2.74 -15.19 31.41
CA ALA A 286 1.42 -15.80 31.29
C ALA A 286 1.46 -17.04 30.35
N ARG A 287 2.20 -16.99 29.23
CA ARG A 287 2.41 -18.14 28.35
C ARG A 287 3.16 -19.29 29.02
N ARG A 288 4.19 -18.98 29.83
CA ARG A 288 4.96 -20.00 30.60
C ARG A 288 4.16 -20.65 31.74
N ARG A 289 3.10 -19.99 32.21
CA ARG A 289 2.19 -20.54 33.25
C ARG A 289 1.06 -21.39 32.68
N SER A 290 0.82 -21.30 31.37
CA SER A 290 -0.22 -22.08 30.65
C SER A 290 0.33 -23.24 29.83
N SER A 291 1.65 -23.49 29.87
CA SER A 291 2.35 -24.66 29.34
C SER A 291 2.81 -25.54 30.47
#